data_599aaa5b953fddab433b64e60812be5d
#
_entry.id   599aaa5b953fddab433b64e60812be5d
#
_cell.length_a   1.000
_cell.length_b   1.000
_cell.length_c   1.000
_cell.angle_alpha   90.00
_cell.angle_beta   90.00
_cell.angle_gamma   90.00
#
_symmetry.space_group_name_H-M   'P 1'
#
loop_
_entity.id
_entity.type
_entity.pdbx_description
1 polymer ?
#
loop_
_entity_poly.entity_id
_entity_poly.type
_entity_poly.pdbx_seq_one_letter_code
_entity_poly.pdbx_strand_id
1 'polypeptide(L)'
;MVGLRSLATSTLVETVLLSAGYGRLWYRVRHADLGAAAPDHVARRLSCLAVGDAAGLLHSTSWRFEAGRVVLTYVALPDPAPGPCLRPVPLVSRCASAGPLAPSPESVSTDDVAAHACRHLAYLRHTDPLVERRARAAPELWALIDEFVPAVAGLLLQPTEPDARELAGGPVHVA
;
A
#
# COMPACT_ATOMS: atom_id res chain seq x y z
N MET A 1 30.97 -32.87 12.07
CA MET A 1 30.32 -31.63 12.58
C MET A 1 29.75 -30.88 11.39
N VAL A 2 28.47 -31.08 11.11
CA VAL A 2 27.77 -30.34 10.05
C VAL A 2 27.40 -29.01 10.67
N GLY A 3 28.02 -27.91 10.19
CA GLY A 3 27.72 -26.57 10.65
C GLY A 3 26.29 -26.24 10.33
N LEU A 4 25.45 -25.94 11.34
CA LEU A 4 24.18 -25.27 11.19
C LEU A 4 24.46 -23.91 10.52
N ARG A 5 24.28 -23.83 9.21
CA ARG A 5 24.13 -22.53 8.57
C ARG A 5 22.88 -21.89 9.14
N SER A 6 23.07 -20.88 9.96
CA SER A 6 21.98 -20.01 10.39
C SER A 6 21.27 -19.51 9.13
N LEU A 7 20.07 -20.02 8.90
CA LEU A 7 19.14 -19.45 7.91
C LEU A 7 18.64 -18.12 8.47
N ALA A 8 19.54 -17.13 8.51
CA ALA A 8 19.13 -15.78 8.80
C ALA A 8 18.16 -15.34 7.70
N THR A 9 16.88 -15.35 8.00
CA THR A 9 15.85 -14.81 7.11
C THR A 9 16.21 -13.36 6.81
N SER A 10 16.63 -13.10 5.58
CA SER A 10 16.98 -11.72 5.17
C SER A 10 15.70 -10.89 5.15
N THR A 11 15.81 -9.64 5.61
CA THR A 11 14.70 -8.69 5.58
C THR A 11 14.97 -7.63 4.53
N LEU A 12 14.01 -7.41 3.66
CA LEU A 12 14.01 -6.36 2.65
C LEU A 12 13.10 -5.22 3.11
N VAL A 13 13.56 -4.00 2.96
CA VAL A 13 12.72 -2.81 3.07
C VAL A 13 12.32 -2.37 1.68
N GLU A 14 11.02 -2.29 1.46
CA GLU A 14 10.40 -1.81 0.25
C GLU A 14 9.73 -0.47 0.53
N THR A 15 9.95 0.52 -0.32
CA THR A 15 9.31 1.83 -0.20
C THR A 15 8.60 2.18 -1.50
N VAL A 16 7.27 2.29 -1.42
CA VAL A 16 6.39 2.78 -2.48
C VAL A 16 6.39 4.30 -2.43
N LEU A 17 6.85 4.95 -3.50
CA LEU A 17 6.88 6.41 -3.60
C LEU A 17 5.71 6.85 -4.48
N LEU A 18 4.86 7.72 -3.93
CA LEU A 18 3.65 8.20 -4.61
C LEU A 18 3.83 9.62 -5.13
N SER A 19 3.33 9.87 -6.33
CA SER A 19 3.26 11.20 -6.94
C SER A 19 1.93 11.41 -7.65
N ALA A 20 1.47 12.67 -7.73
CA ALA A 20 0.31 13.06 -8.52
C ALA A 20 0.75 13.61 -9.88
N GLY A 21 0.02 13.28 -10.93
CA GLY A 21 0.25 13.82 -12.26
C GLY A 21 -0.83 13.40 -13.25
N TYR A 22 -1.21 14.29 -14.15
CA TYR A 22 -2.22 14.02 -15.18
C TYR A 22 -3.55 13.46 -14.64
N GLY A 23 -3.99 13.96 -13.48
CA GLY A 23 -5.25 13.54 -12.86
C GLY A 23 -5.26 12.13 -12.28
N ARG A 24 -4.10 11.53 -11.98
CA ARG A 24 -4.01 10.20 -11.36
C ARG A 24 -2.80 10.07 -10.45
N LEU A 25 -2.84 9.04 -9.60
CA LEU A 25 -1.69 8.64 -8.78
C LEU A 25 -0.74 7.78 -9.60
N TRP A 26 0.53 8.05 -9.42
CA TRP A 26 1.64 7.28 -9.95
C TRP A 26 2.49 6.77 -8.82
N TYR A 27 3.12 5.62 -9.03
CA TYR A 27 4.05 5.08 -8.06
C TYR A 27 5.30 4.52 -8.72
N ARG A 28 6.34 4.45 -7.93
CA ARG A 28 7.55 3.63 -8.16
C ARG A 28 7.97 2.99 -6.86
N VAL A 29 8.80 1.95 -6.95
CA VAL A 29 9.26 1.20 -5.78
C VAL A 29 10.76 1.25 -5.69
N ARG A 30 11.28 1.42 -4.48
CA ARG A 30 12.69 1.28 -4.15
C ARG A 30 12.86 0.22 -3.08
N HIS A 31 13.97 -0.51 -3.14
CA HIS A 31 14.29 -1.58 -2.21
C HIS A 31 15.70 -1.42 -1.65
N ALA A 32 15.88 -1.90 -0.42
CA ALA A 32 17.20 -2.13 0.17
C ALA A 32 17.13 -3.24 1.21
N ASP A 33 18.20 -4.00 1.34
CA ASP A 33 18.34 -4.93 2.46
C ASP A 33 18.40 -4.16 3.77
N LEU A 34 17.72 -4.70 4.81
CA LEU A 34 17.68 -4.07 6.12
C LEU A 34 19.07 -4.01 6.76
N GLY A 35 19.84 -5.09 6.66
CA GLY A 35 21.10 -5.22 7.35
C GLY A 35 20.97 -5.05 8.86
N ALA A 36 21.85 -4.25 9.45
CA ALA A 36 21.84 -3.93 10.88
C ALA A 36 21.11 -2.61 11.21
N ALA A 37 20.52 -1.94 10.21
CA ALA A 37 19.85 -0.66 10.40
C ALA A 37 18.40 -0.83 10.87
N ALA A 38 17.82 0.22 11.51
CA ALA A 38 16.39 0.25 11.79
C ALA A 38 15.57 0.38 10.49
N PRO A 39 14.43 -0.32 10.34
CA PRO A 39 13.61 -0.28 9.13
C PRO A 39 13.21 1.14 8.70
N ASP A 40 12.76 1.97 9.63
CA ASP A 40 12.38 3.36 9.34
C ASP A 40 13.54 4.19 8.80
N HIS A 41 14.76 3.91 9.27
CA HIS A 41 15.96 4.59 8.78
C HIS A 41 16.25 4.22 7.31
N VAL A 42 16.10 2.94 6.97
CA VAL A 42 16.26 2.46 5.59
C VAL A 42 15.18 3.06 4.70
N ALA A 43 13.91 3.00 5.11
CA ALA A 43 12.79 3.55 4.36
C ALA A 43 12.94 5.06 4.13
N ARG A 44 13.39 5.81 5.13
CA ARG A 44 13.68 7.25 5.00
C ARG A 44 14.74 7.53 3.94
N ARG A 45 15.83 6.77 3.92
CA ARG A 45 16.85 6.92 2.86
C ARG A 45 16.30 6.62 1.48
N LEU A 46 15.46 5.57 1.37
CA LEU A 46 14.83 5.19 0.10
C LEU A 46 13.85 6.25 -0.40
N SER A 47 13.13 6.90 0.52
CA SER A 47 12.13 7.93 0.18
C SER A 47 12.76 9.23 -0.31
N CYS A 48 13.97 9.56 0.14
CA CYS A 48 14.61 10.87 -0.10
C CYS A 48 13.77 12.07 0.38
N LEU A 49 12.79 11.87 1.26
CA LEU A 49 12.00 12.96 1.83
C LEU A 49 12.87 13.85 2.69
N ALA A 50 12.74 15.17 2.50
CA ALA A 50 13.46 16.14 3.29
C ALA A 50 12.91 16.21 4.73
N VAL A 51 13.82 16.39 5.69
CA VAL A 51 13.42 16.65 7.07
C VAL A 51 12.72 18.02 7.14
N GLY A 52 11.51 18.05 7.72
CA GLY A 52 10.74 19.29 7.82
C GLY A 52 9.82 19.59 6.63
N ASP A 53 9.78 18.74 5.60
CA ASP A 53 8.79 18.86 4.55
C ASP A 53 7.37 18.80 5.13
N ALA A 54 6.60 19.88 4.93
CA ALA A 54 5.26 20.01 5.49
C ALA A 54 4.26 19.00 4.88
N ALA A 55 4.45 18.60 3.64
CA ALA A 55 3.64 17.62 2.93
C ALA A 55 4.19 16.18 3.09
N GLY A 56 5.46 16.05 3.46
CA GLY A 56 6.16 14.78 3.50
C GLY A 56 5.57 13.81 4.52
N LEU A 57 5.23 12.61 4.07
CA LEU A 57 4.77 11.49 4.90
C LEU A 57 5.55 10.23 4.55
N LEU A 58 6.05 9.54 5.57
CA LEU A 58 6.60 8.19 5.50
C LEU A 58 5.82 7.33 6.50
N HIS A 59 5.21 6.25 6.02
CA HIS A 59 4.39 5.38 6.86
C HIS A 59 4.60 3.91 6.53
N SER A 60 4.66 3.04 7.56
CA SER A 60 4.70 1.59 7.38
C SER A 60 3.30 1.07 7.10
N THR A 61 3.11 0.32 6.00
CA THR A 61 1.77 -0.12 5.57
C THR A 61 1.53 -1.60 5.78
N SER A 62 2.54 -2.45 5.57
CA SER A 62 2.35 -3.89 5.61
C SER A 62 3.68 -4.62 5.68
N TRP A 63 3.60 -5.93 5.86
CA TRP A 63 4.70 -6.84 5.64
C TRP A 63 4.20 -8.11 4.93
N ARG A 64 5.10 -8.83 4.26
CA ARG A 64 4.82 -10.12 3.64
C ARG A 64 6.04 -11.01 3.66
N PHE A 65 5.82 -12.30 3.52
CA PHE A 65 6.90 -13.26 3.30
C PHE A 65 6.92 -13.62 1.82
N GLU A 66 8.02 -13.35 1.15
CA GLU A 66 8.18 -13.55 -0.28
C GLU A 66 9.58 -14.08 -0.60
N ALA A 67 9.66 -15.14 -1.39
CA ALA A 67 10.92 -15.74 -1.84
C ALA A 67 11.93 -16.00 -0.69
N GLY A 68 11.46 -16.49 0.47
CA GLY A 68 12.31 -16.80 1.63
C GLY A 68 12.75 -15.59 2.45
N ARG A 69 12.14 -14.41 2.24
CA ARG A 69 12.49 -13.14 2.89
C ARG A 69 11.26 -12.50 3.52
N VAL A 70 11.47 -11.74 4.59
CA VAL A 70 10.47 -10.79 5.08
C VAL A 70 10.63 -9.50 4.30
N VAL A 71 9.55 -9.00 3.71
CA VAL A 71 9.49 -7.71 3.04
C VAL A 71 8.66 -6.76 3.90
N LEU A 72 9.29 -5.69 4.39
CA LEU A 72 8.64 -4.61 5.14
C LEU A 72 8.30 -3.49 4.17
N THR A 73 7.02 -3.17 4.03
CA THR A 73 6.54 -2.18 3.07
C THR A 73 6.24 -0.85 3.75
N TYR A 74 6.79 0.20 3.17
CA TYR A 74 6.53 1.59 3.51
C TYR A 74 5.91 2.32 2.32
N VAL A 75 5.14 3.35 2.60
CA VAL A 75 4.71 4.33 1.62
C VAL A 75 5.33 5.69 1.93
N ALA A 76 5.76 6.41 0.93
CA ALA A 76 6.32 7.75 1.04
C ALA A 76 5.69 8.69 0.00
N LEU A 77 5.31 9.88 0.43
CA LEU A 77 4.69 10.90 -0.44
C LEU A 77 4.97 12.31 0.07
N PRO A 78 4.98 13.32 -0.83
CA PRO A 78 5.08 13.16 -2.28
C PRO A 78 6.46 12.61 -2.69
N ASP A 79 6.55 11.90 -3.83
CA ASP A 79 7.85 11.51 -4.37
C ASP A 79 8.64 12.76 -4.76
N PRO A 80 9.81 13.05 -4.14
CA PRO A 80 10.55 14.29 -4.40
C PRO A 80 11.26 14.31 -5.76
N ALA A 81 11.37 13.15 -6.41
CA ALA A 81 12.07 13.02 -7.70
C ALA A 81 11.41 11.95 -8.58
N PRO A 82 10.17 12.18 -9.04
CA PRO A 82 9.48 11.24 -9.91
C PRO A 82 10.29 11.04 -11.20
N GLY A 83 10.63 9.79 -11.49
CA GLY A 83 11.46 9.41 -12.62
C GLY A 83 10.65 8.83 -13.78
N PRO A 84 11.30 8.37 -14.85
CA PRO A 84 10.62 7.84 -16.03
C PRO A 84 9.94 6.49 -15.83
N CYS A 85 10.23 5.77 -14.76
CA CYS A 85 9.70 4.41 -14.49
C CYS A 85 8.47 4.45 -13.57
N LEU A 86 7.60 5.46 -13.72
CA LEU A 86 6.36 5.56 -12.97
C LEU A 86 5.30 4.62 -13.55
N ARG A 87 4.51 4.02 -12.67
CA ARG A 87 3.35 3.20 -13.01
C ARG A 87 2.10 3.83 -12.40
N PRO A 88 0.95 3.79 -13.07
CA PRO A 88 -0.30 4.25 -12.46
C PRO A 88 -0.70 3.31 -11.33
N VAL A 89 -1.18 3.88 -10.22
CA VAL A 89 -1.77 3.08 -9.14
C VAL A 89 -3.14 2.59 -9.60
N PRO A 90 -3.41 1.27 -9.58
CA PRO A 90 -4.75 0.77 -9.91
C PRO A 90 -5.73 1.08 -8.77
N LEU A 91 -6.92 1.54 -9.09
CA LEU A 91 -7.98 1.83 -8.10
C LEU A 91 -8.51 0.55 -7.42
N VAL A 92 -8.40 -0.58 -8.12
CA VAL A 92 -8.86 -1.87 -7.63
C VAL A 92 -7.67 -2.83 -7.50
N SER A 93 -7.42 -3.34 -6.30
CA SER A 93 -6.50 -4.45 -6.09
C SER A 93 -7.20 -5.77 -6.46
N ARG A 94 -6.48 -6.65 -7.13
CA ARG A 94 -6.94 -8.02 -7.45
C ARG A 94 -6.53 -9.02 -6.37
N CYS A 95 -5.84 -8.55 -5.36
CA CYS A 95 -5.29 -9.39 -4.31
C CYS A 95 -6.36 -9.67 -3.25
N ALA A 96 -6.68 -10.93 -3.06
CA ALA A 96 -7.62 -11.40 -2.05
C ALA A 96 -6.98 -12.46 -1.17
N SER A 97 -7.34 -12.49 0.11
CA SER A 97 -6.96 -13.58 1.01
C SER A 97 -7.69 -14.87 0.63
N ALA A 98 -7.05 -16.02 0.83
CA ALA A 98 -7.69 -17.32 0.58
C ALA A 98 -8.75 -17.68 1.62
N GLY A 99 -8.81 -16.97 2.76
CA GLY A 99 -9.80 -17.21 3.82
C GLY A 99 -9.34 -16.75 5.20
N PRO A 100 -10.18 -16.95 6.23
CA PRO A 100 -9.91 -16.45 7.59
C PRO A 100 -8.64 -17.04 8.23
N LEU A 101 -8.26 -18.25 7.84
CA LEU A 101 -7.05 -18.93 8.34
C LEU A 101 -5.86 -18.79 7.38
N ALA A 102 -6.04 -18.16 6.23
CA ALA A 102 -5.02 -17.85 5.23
C ALA A 102 -5.13 -16.37 4.83
N PRO A 103 -4.79 -15.44 5.75
CA PRO A 103 -5.02 -14.00 5.53
C PRO A 103 -4.10 -13.40 4.47
N SER A 104 -2.95 -14.03 4.22
CA SER A 104 -2.03 -13.58 3.16
C SER A 104 -2.43 -14.19 1.82
N PRO A 105 -2.48 -13.41 0.74
CA PRO A 105 -2.70 -13.94 -0.60
C PRO A 105 -1.51 -14.79 -1.06
N GLU A 106 -1.75 -15.72 -1.98
CA GLU A 106 -0.71 -16.60 -2.54
C GLU A 106 0.35 -15.83 -3.34
N SER A 107 -0.08 -14.74 -3.98
CA SER A 107 0.81 -13.85 -4.73
C SER A 107 0.38 -12.41 -4.58
N VAL A 108 1.34 -11.50 -4.53
CA VAL A 108 1.14 -10.06 -4.39
C VAL A 108 1.98 -9.35 -5.45
N SER A 109 1.35 -8.61 -6.32
CA SER A 109 2.05 -7.75 -7.28
C SER A 109 2.40 -6.40 -6.66
N THR A 110 3.35 -5.67 -7.25
CA THR A 110 3.65 -4.30 -6.82
C THR A 110 2.47 -3.35 -7.02
N ASP A 111 1.59 -3.62 -7.99
CA ASP A 111 0.34 -2.88 -8.20
C ASP A 111 -0.61 -3.07 -7.01
N ASP A 112 -0.74 -4.30 -6.50
CA ASP A 112 -1.57 -4.60 -5.32
C ASP A 112 -1.01 -3.92 -4.06
N VAL A 113 0.31 -3.92 -3.89
CA VAL A 113 0.99 -3.23 -2.78
C VAL A 113 0.72 -1.73 -2.82
N ALA A 114 0.82 -1.10 -3.99
CA ALA A 114 0.57 0.33 -4.17
C ALA A 114 -0.91 0.68 -3.90
N ALA A 115 -1.84 -0.10 -4.44
CA ALA A 115 -3.27 0.09 -4.18
C ALA A 115 -3.62 -0.08 -2.70
N HIS A 116 -3.05 -1.11 -2.04
CA HIS A 116 -3.23 -1.32 -0.60
C HIS A 116 -2.71 -0.15 0.22
N ALA A 117 -1.53 0.37 -0.11
CA ALA A 117 -0.96 1.54 0.55
C ALA A 117 -1.87 2.78 0.42
N CYS A 118 -2.42 3.05 -0.78
CA CYS A 118 -3.35 4.15 -0.99
C CYS A 118 -4.65 3.99 -0.18
N ARG A 119 -5.22 2.79 -0.13
CA ARG A 119 -6.41 2.49 0.71
C ARG A 119 -6.14 2.72 2.18
N HIS A 120 -4.97 2.33 2.67
CA HIS A 120 -4.58 2.57 4.05
C HIS A 120 -4.36 4.06 4.34
N LEU A 121 -3.74 4.80 3.43
CA LEU A 121 -3.61 6.25 3.54
C LEU A 121 -4.97 6.96 3.55
N ALA A 122 -5.91 6.54 2.71
CA ALA A 122 -7.29 7.06 2.71
C ALA A 122 -7.96 6.82 4.08
N TYR A 123 -7.75 5.67 4.71
CA TYR A 123 -8.22 5.40 6.07
C TYR A 123 -7.56 6.32 7.10
N LEU A 124 -6.23 6.43 7.07
CA LEU A 124 -5.47 7.26 8.03
C LEU A 124 -5.81 8.74 7.93
N ARG A 125 -6.13 9.25 6.75
CA ARG A 125 -6.57 10.63 6.58
C ARG A 125 -7.72 11.01 7.49
N HIS A 126 -8.63 10.09 7.76
CA HIS A 126 -9.81 10.30 8.60
C HIS A 126 -9.62 9.91 10.06
N THR A 127 -8.53 9.21 10.39
CA THR A 127 -8.32 8.64 11.73
C THR A 127 -7.07 9.15 12.44
N ASP A 128 -6.12 9.73 11.69
CA ASP A 128 -4.85 10.25 12.23
C ASP A 128 -4.71 11.75 11.98
N PRO A 129 -4.72 12.59 13.06
CA PRO A 129 -4.58 14.05 12.92
C PRO A 129 -3.25 14.51 12.30
N LEU A 130 -2.18 13.70 12.40
CA LEU A 130 -0.92 14.02 11.74
C LEU A 130 -1.06 13.87 10.23
N VAL A 131 -1.66 12.76 9.78
CA VAL A 131 -1.90 12.50 8.36
C VAL A 131 -2.85 13.55 7.77
N GLU A 132 -3.91 13.92 8.49
CA GLU A 132 -4.81 14.99 8.08
C GLU A 132 -4.06 16.33 7.84
N ARG A 133 -3.14 16.70 8.74
CA ARG A 133 -2.32 17.91 8.56
C ARG A 133 -1.42 17.83 7.33
N ARG A 134 -0.82 16.66 7.06
CA ARG A 134 -0.01 16.44 5.85
C ARG A 134 -0.85 16.52 4.58
N ALA A 135 -2.07 16.00 4.63
CA ALA A 135 -3.00 16.05 3.50
C ALA A 135 -3.35 17.49 3.11
N ARG A 136 -3.52 18.37 4.08
CA ARG A 136 -3.77 19.80 3.81
C ARG A 136 -2.62 20.52 3.11
N ALA A 137 -1.38 20.03 3.27
CA ALA A 137 -0.21 20.60 2.62
C ALA A 137 0.00 20.10 1.16
N ALA A 138 -0.69 19.05 0.74
CA ALA A 138 -0.64 18.49 -0.62
C ALA A 138 -2.04 18.09 -1.11
N PRO A 139 -3.00 19.03 -1.24
CA PRO A 139 -4.41 18.73 -1.45
C PRO A 139 -4.69 17.97 -2.76
N GLU A 140 -3.97 18.27 -3.84
CA GLU A 140 -4.15 17.60 -5.13
C GLU A 140 -3.79 16.11 -5.07
N LEU A 141 -2.70 15.77 -4.41
CA LEU A 141 -2.28 14.38 -4.25
C LEU A 141 -3.26 13.62 -3.36
N TRP A 142 -3.71 14.23 -2.28
CA TRP A 142 -4.63 13.59 -1.35
C TRP A 142 -6.06 13.48 -1.90
N ALA A 143 -6.49 14.37 -2.79
CA ALA A 143 -7.76 14.21 -3.50
C ALA A 143 -7.79 12.92 -4.34
N LEU A 144 -6.66 12.54 -4.94
CA LEU A 144 -6.53 11.29 -5.68
C LEU A 144 -6.44 10.06 -4.75
N ILE A 145 -5.88 10.21 -3.55
CA ILE A 145 -5.87 9.15 -2.54
C ILE A 145 -7.29 8.88 -2.02
N ASP A 146 -8.12 9.91 -1.91
CA ASP A 146 -9.52 9.78 -1.44
C ASP A 146 -10.44 9.05 -2.43
N GLU A 147 -10.00 8.82 -3.66
CA GLU A 147 -10.73 7.97 -4.61
C GLU A 147 -10.67 6.47 -4.21
N PHE A 148 -9.75 6.09 -3.33
CA PHE A 148 -9.60 4.71 -2.87
C PHE A 148 -10.56 4.43 -1.71
N VAL A 149 -11.17 3.24 -1.74
CA VAL A 149 -11.99 2.76 -0.62
C VAL A 149 -11.10 2.57 0.60
N PRO A 150 -11.33 3.30 1.71
CA PRO A 150 -10.50 3.20 2.90
C PRO A 150 -10.43 1.78 3.47
N ALA A 151 -9.25 1.34 3.85
CA ALA A 151 -9.06 0.04 4.49
C ALA A 151 -7.94 0.09 5.54
N VAL A 152 -8.13 -0.64 6.63
CA VAL A 152 -7.10 -0.83 7.66
C VAL A 152 -5.97 -1.68 7.09
N ALA A 153 -4.72 -1.42 7.51
CA ALA A 153 -3.58 -2.24 7.15
C ALA A 153 -3.82 -3.72 7.49
N GLY A 154 -3.47 -4.61 6.59
CA GLY A 154 -3.63 -6.05 6.76
C GLY A 154 -5.03 -6.60 6.44
N LEU A 155 -6.02 -5.77 6.16
CA LEU A 155 -7.33 -6.21 5.67
C LEU A 155 -7.37 -6.19 4.14
N LEU A 156 -7.29 -7.37 3.54
CA LEU A 156 -7.62 -7.58 2.14
C LEU A 156 -9.12 -7.86 2.07
N LEU A 157 -9.90 -6.78 1.92
CA LEU A 157 -11.33 -6.92 1.67
C LEU A 157 -11.50 -7.53 0.28
N GLN A 158 -12.16 -8.68 0.21
CA GLN A 158 -12.68 -9.17 -1.06
C GLN A 158 -13.66 -8.11 -1.59
N PRO A 159 -13.68 -7.82 -2.90
CA PRO A 159 -14.79 -7.13 -3.49
C PRO A 159 -16.03 -7.99 -3.17
N THR A 160 -16.98 -7.44 -2.43
CA THR A 160 -18.29 -8.07 -2.29
C THR A 160 -18.86 -8.07 -3.70
N GLU A 161 -18.93 -9.24 -4.34
CA GLU A 161 -19.75 -9.37 -5.55
C GLU A 161 -21.16 -8.94 -5.14
N PRO A 162 -21.81 -8.04 -5.89
CA PRO A 162 -23.19 -7.71 -5.64
C PRO A 162 -23.97 -9.02 -5.69
N ASP A 163 -24.72 -9.31 -4.64
CA ASP A 163 -25.44 -10.56 -4.46
C ASP A 163 -26.35 -10.76 -5.68
N ALA A 164 -26.03 -11.74 -6.53
CA ALA A 164 -26.78 -12.04 -7.75
C ALA A 164 -28.26 -12.40 -7.45
N ARG A 165 -28.64 -12.44 -6.20
CA ARG A 165 -30.02 -12.66 -5.74
C ARG A 165 -30.91 -11.43 -5.78
N GLU A 166 -30.36 -10.21 -5.82
CA GLU A 166 -31.17 -8.98 -5.90
C GLU A 166 -31.68 -8.65 -7.32
N LEU A 167 -31.12 -9.31 -8.35
CA LEU A 167 -31.56 -9.13 -9.75
C LEU A 167 -32.63 -10.14 -10.21
N ALA A 168 -33.01 -11.09 -9.36
CA ALA A 168 -34.08 -12.03 -9.63
C ALA A 168 -35.40 -11.59 -8.96
N GLY A 169 -35.79 -10.34 -9.18
CA GLY A 169 -37.16 -9.86 -8.92
C GLY A 169 -38.11 -10.58 -9.84
N GLY A 170 -38.76 -11.63 -9.29
CA GLY A 170 -39.74 -12.42 -10.00
C GLY A 170 -40.97 -11.61 -10.43
N PRO A 171 -41.70 -12.09 -11.46
CA PRO A 171 -42.84 -11.37 -12.01
C PRO A 171 -43.99 -11.29 -11.01
N VAL A 172 -44.47 -10.05 -10.80
CA VAL A 172 -45.71 -9.80 -10.07
C VAL A 172 -46.89 -10.39 -10.88
N HIS A 173 -47.48 -11.46 -10.40
CA HIS A 173 -48.75 -11.94 -10.88
C HIS A 173 -49.82 -10.96 -10.37
N VAL A 174 -50.42 -10.19 -11.27
CA VAL A 174 -51.67 -9.47 -11.06
C VAL A 174 -52.80 -10.42 -11.49
N ALA A 175 -53.63 -10.79 -10.53
CA ALA A 175 -54.92 -11.42 -10.78
C ALA A 175 -56.00 -10.32 -10.77
#